data_b52a8712de9a054017b8653374af120e
#
_entry.id   b52a8712de9a054017b8653374af120e
#
_cell.length_a   1.000
_cell.length_b   1.000
_cell.length_c   1.000
_cell.angle_alpha   90.00
_cell.angle_beta   90.00
_cell.angle_gamma   90.00
#
_symmetry.space_group_name_H-M   'P 1'
#
loop_
_entity.id
_entity.type
_entity.pdbx_description
1 polymer ?
#
loop_
_entity_poly.entity_id
_entity_poly.type
_entity_poly.pdbx_seq_one_letter_code
_entity_poly.pdbx_strand_id
1 'polypeptide(L)'
;DFDAPAKNFSNEFIHGQYDDQNKINEFIDKVDIITYEFENIPFDTLNKLNKVKPVLPKPSINRIIQHRIAEKDFINRLNIRTTRYASVESKSEMSSLQDLLPGLLKTTTLGYDGKGQYLIHSINDLDSIDIDYSKGYILEKLVKLKKEISIIITRFDNKKYEVYEPIENLHEDQMLKHSKIPAEISDKILDQSKSWATLIAEELKYVGTLCVEFFIDKNENL
;
A
#
# COMPACT_ATOMS: atom_id res chain seq x y z
N ASP A 1 5.38 5.88 18.59
CA ASP A 1 5.42 5.06 19.82
C ASP A 1 6.61 5.42 20.69
N PHE A 2 6.44 5.30 22.01
CA PHE A 2 7.54 5.57 22.95
C PHE A 2 8.72 4.59 22.75
N ASP A 3 8.44 3.37 22.38
CA ASP A 3 9.40 2.28 22.16
C ASP A 3 9.71 2.06 20.67
N ALA A 4 9.63 3.12 19.85
CA ALA A 4 9.97 3.02 18.43
C ALA A 4 11.41 2.50 18.23
N PRO A 5 11.64 1.42 17.44
CA PRO A 5 12.97 0.86 17.23
C PRO A 5 13.99 1.87 16.73
N ALA A 6 13.56 2.79 15.85
CA ALA A 6 14.42 3.83 15.27
C ALA A 6 15.01 4.79 16.34
N LYS A 7 14.40 4.89 17.53
CA LYS A 7 14.91 5.68 18.65
C LYS A 7 16.34 5.32 19.02
N ASN A 8 16.71 4.03 18.94
CA ASN A 8 18.02 3.54 19.32
C ASN A 8 19.13 3.93 18.32
N PHE A 9 18.75 4.41 17.13
CA PHE A 9 19.64 4.76 16.03
C PHE A 9 19.57 6.24 15.66
N SER A 10 18.72 7.02 16.36
CA SER A 10 18.55 8.44 16.11
C SER A 10 19.43 9.27 17.03
N ASN A 11 19.89 10.43 16.56
CA ASN A 11 20.60 11.40 17.38
C ASN A 11 19.66 12.05 18.42
N GLU A 12 18.41 12.27 18.02
CA GLU A 12 17.35 12.80 18.87
C GLU A 12 16.04 12.05 18.63
N PHE A 13 15.21 11.98 19.64
CA PHE A 13 13.91 11.32 19.57
C PHE A 13 12.84 12.23 20.19
N ILE A 14 11.80 12.51 19.38
CA ILE A 14 10.65 13.29 19.81
C ILE A 14 9.44 12.38 19.84
N HIS A 15 8.84 12.20 21.01
CA HIS A 15 7.60 11.45 21.18
C HIS A 15 6.41 12.40 21.24
N GLY A 16 5.39 12.17 20.43
CA GLY A 16 4.15 12.96 20.37
C GLY A 16 3.14 12.39 19.42
N GLN A 17 1.90 12.88 19.49
CA GLN A 17 0.87 12.57 18.51
C GLN A 17 1.14 13.36 17.21
N TYR A 18 0.64 12.86 16.09
CA TYR A 18 0.81 13.50 14.77
C TYR A 18 0.07 14.84 14.62
N ASP A 19 -0.78 15.23 15.57
CA ASP A 19 -1.50 16.51 15.63
C ASP A 19 -0.98 17.44 16.73
N ASP A 20 0.00 17.00 17.55
CA ASP A 20 0.66 17.84 18.57
C ASP A 20 1.54 18.91 17.92
N GLN A 21 0.99 20.13 17.79
CA GLN A 21 1.66 21.23 17.09
C GLN A 21 2.99 21.62 17.76
N ASN A 22 3.12 21.49 19.08
CA ASN A 22 4.36 21.84 19.79
C ASN A 22 5.46 20.84 19.42
N LYS A 23 5.13 19.54 19.40
CA LYS A 23 6.06 18.48 19.00
C LYS A 23 6.42 18.53 17.52
N ILE A 24 5.47 18.89 16.67
CA ILE A 24 5.71 19.12 15.25
C ILE A 24 6.68 20.29 15.04
N ASN A 25 6.50 21.42 15.74
CA ASN A 25 7.40 22.56 15.63
C ASN A 25 8.81 22.21 16.16
N GLU A 26 8.90 21.56 17.33
CA GLU A 26 10.17 21.04 17.86
C GLU A 26 10.91 20.14 16.87
N PHE A 27 10.18 19.30 16.13
CA PHE A 27 10.74 18.41 15.10
C PHE A 27 11.23 19.19 13.87
N ILE A 28 10.43 20.13 13.35
CA ILE A 28 10.76 20.93 12.17
C ILE A 28 12.06 21.72 12.37
N ASP A 29 12.29 22.25 13.57
CA ASP A 29 13.46 23.06 13.89
C ASP A 29 14.77 22.25 13.87
N LYS A 30 14.69 20.92 13.94
CA LYS A 30 15.84 20.02 14.04
C LYS A 30 16.21 19.30 12.74
N VAL A 31 15.41 19.44 11.68
CA VAL A 31 15.59 18.68 10.45
C VAL A 31 15.60 19.58 9.21
N ASP A 32 16.30 19.16 8.18
CA ASP A 32 16.34 19.85 6.88
C ASP A 32 15.42 19.19 5.86
N ILE A 33 15.23 17.88 5.97
CA ILE A 33 14.38 17.06 5.11
C ILE A 33 13.65 16.02 5.94
N ILE A 34 12.43 15.68 5.57
CA ILE A 34 11.58 14.71 6.26
C ILE A 34 11.34 13.52 5.36
N THR A 35 11.51 12.33 5.90
CA THR A 35 11.09 11.09 5.29
C THR A 35 10.26 10.29 6.29
N TYR A 36 9.51 9.32 5.78
CA TYR A 36 8.68 8.44 6.61
C TYR A 36 8.61 7.05 5.98
N GLU A 37 8.46 6.07 6.82
CA GLU A 37 8.23 4.67 6.44
C GLU A 37 6.79 4.25 6.76
N PHE A 38 6.26 4.71 7.90
CA PHE A 38 4.92 4.38 8.33
C PHE A 38 3.85 5.04 7.44
N GLU A 39 3.11 4.23 6.70
CA GLU A 39 2.15 4.70 5.70
C GLU A 39 0.94 5.43 6.31
N ASN A 40 0.55 5.11 7.55
CA ASN A 40 -0.66 5.65 8.17
C ASN A 40 -0.47 7.00 8.89
N ILE A 41 0.58 7.77 8.56
CA ILE A 41 0.70 9.15 9.04
C ILE A 41 -0.40 9.99 8.40
N PRO A 42 -1.18 10.78 9.17
CA PRO A 42 -2.25 11.60 8.60
C PRO A 42 -1.76 12.53 7.50
N PHE A 43 -2.46 12.51 6.36
CA PHE A 43 -2.11 13.35 5.20
C PHE A 43 -1.97 14.83 5.58
N ASP A 44 -2.87 15.36 6.42
CA ASP A 44 -2.85 16.76 6.84
C ASP A 44 -1.57 17.13 7.60
N THR A 45 -1.05 16.21 8.42
CA THR A 45 0.23 16.38 9.11
C THR A 45 1.37 16.46 8.12
N LEU A 46 1.49 15.48 7.21
CA LEU A 46 2.53 15.49 6.18
C LEU A 46 2.43 16.73 5.27
N ASN A 47 1.21 17.14 4.92
CA ASN A 47 0.98 18.31 4.08
C ASN A 47 1.36 19.63 4.79
N LYS A 48 1.13 19.75 6.11
CA LYS A 48 1.59 20.88 6.91
C LYS A 48 3.12 20.91 6.97
N LEU A 49 3.74 19.77 7.26
CA LEU A 49 5.21 19.64 7.28
C LEU A 49 5.83 20.04 5.95
N ASN A 50 5.25 19.60 4.82
CA ASN A 50 5.76 19.88 3.48
C ASN A 50 5.68 21.35 3.05
N LYS A 51 4.94 22.19 3.77
CA LYS A 51 4.92 23.64 3.57
C LYS A 51 6.16 24.34 4.14
N VAL A 52 6.86 23.69 5.06
CA VAL A 52 7.99 24.26 5.81
C VAL A 52 9.29 23.56 5.45
N LYS A 53 9.28 22.25 5.35
CA LYS A 53 10.46 21.42 5.01
C LYS A 53 10.08 20.42 3.92
N PRO A 54 11.01 20.05 3.02
CA PRO A 54 10.74 18.99 2.04
C PRO A 54 10.35 17.68 2.71
N VAL A 55 9.22 17.10 2.30
CA VAL A 55 8.76 15.77 2.72
C VAL A 55 8.84 14.82 1.54
N LEU A 56 9.59 13.74 1.68
CA LEU A 56 9.79 12.72 0.63
C LEU A 56 9.55 11.31 1.20
N PRO A 57 8.72 10.50 0.50
CA PRO A 57 7.93 10.83 -0.69
C PRO A 57 6.90 11.93 -0.42
N LYS A 58 6.42 12.61 -1.48
CA LYS A 58 5.47 13.72 -1.33
C LYS A 58 4.18 13.29 -0.65
N PRO A 59 3.55 14.12 0.21
CA PRO A 59 2.30 13.78 0.90
C PRO A 59 1.16 13.36 -0.03
N SER A 60 1.10 13.92 -1.25
CA SER A 60 0.09 13.53 -2.25
C SER A 60 0.17 12.07 -2.67
N ILE A 61 1.37 11.49 -2.64
CA ILE A 61 1.59 10.07 -2.92
C ILE A 61 1.01 9.22 -1.78
N ASN A 62 1.36 9.59 -0.53
CA ASN A 62 0.85 8.91 0.65
C ASN A 62 -0.69 8.89 0.69
N ARG A 63 -1.33 10.00 0.31
CA ARG A 63 -2.79 10.09 0.21
C ARG A 63 -3.40 9.06 -0.77
N ILE A 64 -2.70 8.76 -1.87
CA ILE A 64 -3.13 7.72 -2.82
C ILE A 64 -2.99 6.34 -2.19
N ILE A 65 -1.82 6.03 -1.63
CA ILE A 65 -1.47 4.72 -1.07
C ILE A 65 -2.33 4.39 0.17
N GLN A 66 -2.66 5.39 0.99
CA GLN A 66 -3.49 5.19 2.18
C GLN A 66 -4.92 4.73 1.89
N HIS A 67 -5.41 4.88 0.66
CA HIS A 67 -6.80 4.58 0.31
C HIS A 67 -6.88 3.56 -0.81
N ARG A 68 -7.24 2.31 -0.50
CA ARG A 68 -7.22 1.16 -1.42
C ARG A 68 -7.92 1.39 -2.75
N ILE A 69 -9.04 2.11 -2.77
CA ILE A 69 -9.75 2.44 -4.02
C ILE A 69 -8.93 3.45 -4.82
N ALA A 70 -8.43 4.51 -4.20
CA ALA A 70 -7.63 5.54 -4.89
C ALA A 70 -6.33 4.94 -5.47
N GLU A 71 -5.70 4.01 -4.75
CA GLU A 71 -4.52 3.27 -5.20
C GLU A 71 -4.85 2.42 -6.44
N LYS A 72 -5.92 1.61 -6.38
CA LYS A 72 -6.35 0.78 -7.52
C LYS A 72 -6.80 1.60 -8.73
N ASP A 73 -7.51 2.69 -8.51
CA ASP A 73 -7.90 3.63 -9.57
C ASP A 73 -6.68 4.26 -10.23
N PHE A 74 -5.66 4.62 -9.43
CA PHE A 74 -4.40 5.12 -9.95
C PHE A 74 -3.70 4.06 -10.82
N ILE A 75 -3.55 2.83 -10.33
CA ILE A 75 -2.91 1.72 -11.05
C ILE A 75 -3.67 1.41 -12.36
N ASN A 76 -5.00 1.34 -12.31
CA ASN A 76 -5.82 1.04 -13.50
C ASN A 76 -5.74 2.15 -14.56
N ARG A 77 -5.60 3.43 -14.18
CA ARG A 77 -5.37 4.53 -15.13
C ARG A 77 -4.06 4.40 -15.91
N LEU A 78 -3.08 3.68 -15.36
CA LEU A 78 -1.82 3.35 -16.04
C LEU A 78 -1.96 2.12 -16.97
N ASN A 79 -3.17 1.57 -17.14
CA ASN A 79 -3.44 0.31 -17.85
C ASN A 79 -2.71 -0.90 -17.22
N ILE A 80 -2.39 -0.81 -15.94
CA ILE A 80 -1.89 -1.93 -15.15
C ILE A 80 -3.09 -2.63 -14.50
N ARG A 81 -3.14 -3.94 -14.65
CA ARG A 81 -4.26 -4.73 -14.12
C ARG A 81 -4.18 -4.83 -12.60
N THR A 82 -5.34 -4.74 -11.96
CA THR A 82 -5.53 -5.13 -10.56
C THR A 82 -6.63 -6.18 -10.48
N THR A 83 -6.81 -6.83 -9.33
CA THR A 83 -8.02 -7.62 -9.13
C THR A 83 -9.26 -6.75 -9.30
N ARG A 84 -10.35 -7.33 -9.84
CA ARG A 84 -11.64 -6.62 -9.96
C ARG A 84 -12.15 -6.22 -8.58
N TYR A 85 -12.66 -5.02 -8.44
CA TYR A 85 -13.13 -4.47 -7.17
C TYR A 85 -14.32 -3.53 -7.34
N ALA A 86 -14.99 -3.29 -6.24
CA ALA A 86 -16.02 -2.26 -6.11
C ALA A 86 -15.99 -1.64 -4.71
N SER A 87 -16.39 -0.36 -4.60
CA SER A 87 -16.69 0.27 -3.32
C SER A 87 -17.94 -0.33 -2.69
N VAL A 88 -17.97 -0.43 -1.36
CA VAL A 88 -19.10 -0.93 -0.59
C VAL A 88 -19.37 0.03 0.57
N GLU A 89 -20.49 0.72 0.52
CA GLU A 89 -20.92 1.67 1.54
C GLU A 89 -22.09 1.14 2.37
N SER A 90 -22.72 0.03 1.91
CA SER A 90 -23.85 -0.59 2.60
C SER A 90 -23.99 -2.06 2.28
N LYS A 91 -24.69 -2.81 3.16
CA LYS A 91 -25.03 -4.20 2.92
C LYS A 91 -25.88 -4.40 1.65
N SER A 92 -26.75 -3.45 1.32
CA SER A 92 -27.62 -3.56 0.15
C SER A 92 -26.84 -3.53 -1.16
N GLU A 93 -25.72 -2.80 -1.24
CA GLU A 93 -24.86 -2.75 -2.42
C GLU A 93 -24.20 -4.08 -2.72
N MET A 94 -23.85 -4.85 -1.68
CA MET A 94 -23.24 -6.19 -1.84
C MET A 94 -24.11 -7.13 -2.69
N SER A 95 -25.42 -6.96 -2.67
CA SER A 95 -26.34 -7.78 -3.47
C SER A 95 -26.15 -7.60 -4.97
N SER A 96 -25.68 -6.46 -5.41
CA SER A 96 -25.36 -6.15 -6.81
C SER A 96 -23.96 -6.61 -7.24
N LEU A 97 -23.10 -7.01 -6.30
CA LEU A 97 -21.69 -7.34 -6.51
C LEU A 97 -21.40 -8.85 -6.46
N GLN A 98 -22.42 -9.68 -6.67
CA GLN A 98 -22.28 -11.16 -6.59
C GLN A 98 -21.26 -11.73 -7.58
N ASP A 99 -20.99 -11.06 -8.69
CA ASP A 99 -19.97 -11.45 -9.67
C ASP A 99 -18.52 -11.27 -9.16
N LEU A 100 -18.33 -10.53 -8.06
CA LEU A 100 -17.06 -10.43 -7.35
C LEU A 100 -16.87 -11.52 -6.28
N LEU A 101 -17.88 -12.35 -6.03
CA LEU A 101 -17.75 -13.44 -5.07
C LEU A 101 -17.19 -14.73 -5.71
N PRO A 102 -16.44 -15.56 -4.96
CA PRO A 102 -15.90 -15.25 -3.65
C PRO A 102 -14.94 -14.06 -3.73
N GLY A 103 -14.92 -13.23 -2.68
CA GLY A 103 -14.15 -12.00 -2.64
C GLY A 103 -13.61 -11.68 -1.24
N LEU A 104 -12.69 -10.73 -1.18
CA LEU A 104 -12.17 -10.18 0.07
C LEU A 104 -12.79 -8.80 0.29
N LEU A 105 -13.56 -8.65 1.35
CA LEU A 105 -14.08 -7.38 1.82
C LEU A 105 -13.06 -6.77 2.78
N LYS A 106 -12.54 -5.58 2.46
CA LYS A 106 -11.49 -4.90 3.23
C LYS A 106 -11.90 -3.48 3.55
N THR A 107 -11.47 -2.95 4.70
CA THR A 107 -11.58 -1.51 4.94
C THR A 107 -10.79 -0.74 3.89
N THR A 108 -11.28 0.41 3.45
CA THR A 108 -10.61 1.25 2.45
C THR A 108 -9.33 1.89 2.97
N THR A 109 -9.20 2.05 4.28
CA THR A 109 -8.06 2.65 4.97
C THR A 109 -7.68 1.85 6.23
N LEU A 110 -6.48 2.05 6.76
CA LEU A 110 -6.02 1.55 8.07
C LEU A 110 -5.98 0.01 8.24
N GLY A 111 -6.15 -0.77 7.18
CA GLY A 111 -6.04 -2.23 7.24
C GLY A 111 -4.58 -2.68 7.12
N TYR A 112 -4.11 -3.55 8.05
CA TYR A 112 -2.79 -4.17 8.02
C TYR A 112 -2.84 -5.58 8.64
N ASP A 113 -1.94 -6.46 8.25
CA ASP A 113 -1.82 -7.83 8.78
C ASP A 113 -3.17 -8.58 8.88
N GLY A 114 -4.00 -8.47 7.84
CA GLY A 114 -5.32 -9.11 7.79
C GLY A 114 -6.41 -8.46 8.65
N LYS A 115 -6.10 -7.42 9.43
CA LYS A 115 -7.10 -6.69 10.20
C LYS A 115 -8.01 -5.89 9.29
N GLY A 116 -9.32 -5.95 9.58
CA GLY A 116 -10.34 -5.26 8.78
C GLY A 116 -10.57 -5.90 7.41
N GLN A 117 -10.27 -7.20 7.24
CA GLN A 117 -10.61 -7.94 6.03
C GLN A 117 -11.38 -9.22 6.34
N TYR A 118 -12.32 -9.56 5.46
CA TYR A 118 -13.23 -10.68 5.59
C TYR A 118 -13.32 -11.43 4.26
N LEU A 119 -13.17 -12.74 4.29
CA LEU A 119 -13.41 -13.59 3.13
C LEU A 119 -14.92 -13.83 3.01
N ILE A 120 -15.51 -13.42 1.90
CA ILE A 120 -16.94 -13.53 1.61
C ILE A 120 -17.13 -14.52 0.46
N HIS A 121 -17.71 -15.67 0.75
CA HIS A 121 -18.03 -16.67 -0.27
C HIS A 121 -19.40 -16.40 -0.90
N SER A 122 -20.35 -15.95 -0.08
CA SER A 122 -21.72 -15.65 -0.47
C SER A 122 -22.27 -14.45 0.31
N ILE A 123 -23.36 -13.86 -0.17
CA ILE A 123 -24.02 -12.74 0.53
C ILE A 123 -24.47 -13.13 1.96
N ASN A 124 -24.82 -14.39 2.18
CA ASN A 124 -25.27 -14.87 3.49
C ASN A 124 -24.17 -14.79 4.56
N ASP A 125 -22.90 -14.80 4.16
CA ASP A 125 -21.78 -14.69 5.10
C ASP A 125 -21.80 -13.36 5.86
N LEU A 126 -22.37 -12.31 5.24
CA LEU A 126 -22.50 -10.98 5.84
C LEU A 126 -23.43 -10.96 7.07
N ASP A 127 -24.31 -11.94 7.22
CA ASP A 127 -25.21 -12.04 8.37
C ASP A 127 -24.47 -12.42 9.66
N SER A 128 -23.29 -13.02 9.51
CA SER A 128 -22.43 -13.47 10.62
C SER A 128 -21.30 -12.48 10.97
N ILE A 129 -21.16 -11.40 10.20
CA ILE A 129 -20.04 -10.45 10.34
C ILE A 129 -20.61 -9.11 10.79
N ASP A 130 -20.08 -8.58 11.90
CA ASP A 130 -20.39 -7.22 12.35
C ASP A 130 -19.56 -6.22 11.55
N ILE A 131 -20.16 -5.59 10.53
CA ILE A 131 -19.52 -4.66 9.63
C ILE A 131 -20.01 -3.24 9.92
N ASP A 132 -19.07 -2.39 10.34
CA ASP A 132 -19.30 -0.96 10.47
C ASP A 132 -19.06 -0.26 9.12
N TYR A 133 -20.11 -0.16 8.31
CA TYR A 133 -20.03 0.44 6.97
C TYR A 133 -19.59 1.92 6.97
N SER A 134 -19.61 2.61 8.11
CA SER A 134 -19.11 3.99 8.20
C SER A 134 -17.62 4.12 7.90
N LYS A 135 -16.87 3.02 8.00
CA LYS A 135 -15.43 2.97 7.69
C LYS A 135 -15.12 2.94 6.19
N GLY A 136 -16.15 2.70 5.35
CA GLY A 136 -15.95 2.44 3.93
C GLY A 136 -15.23 1.12 3.66
N TYR A 137 -15.71 0.38 2.69
CA TYR A 137 -15.12 -0.91 2.31
C TYR A 137 -14.89 -0.99 0.81
N ILE A 138 -13.99 -1.89 0.44
CA ILE A 138 -13.75 -2.35 -0.92
C ILE A 138 -13.96 -3.86 -0.95
N LEU A 139 -14.77 -4.35 -1.89
CA LEU A 139 -14.86 -5.77 -2.21
C LEU A 139 -13.94 -6.07 -3.37
N GLU A 140 -12.98 -6.94 -3.17
CA GLU A 140 -12.03 -7.41 -4.19
C GLU A 140 -12.33 -8.86 -4.55
N LYS A 141 -12.41 -9.16 -5.85
CA LYS A 141 -12.56 -10.54 -6.30
C LYS A 141 -11.37 -11.39 -5.84
N LEU A 142 -11.64 -12.55 -5.25
CA LEU A 142 -10.58 -13.46 -4.83
C LEU A 142 -9.80 -13.98 -6.05
N VAL A 143 -8.49 -13.79 -6.05
CA VAL A 143 -7.58 -14.30 -7.07
C VAL A 143 -6.97 -15.62 -6.63
N LYS A 144 -6.92 -16.59 -7.54
CA LYS A 144 -6.19 -17.84 -7.29
C LYS A 144 -4.70 -17.61 -7.55
N LEU A 145 -3.99 -17.25 -6.51
CA LEU A 145 -2.58 -16.96 -6.58
C LEU A 145 -1.74 -18.21 -6.87
N LYS A 146 -0.70 -18.03 -7.67
CA LYS A 146 0.42 -18.94 -7.83
C LYS A 146 1.60 -18.48 -6.98
N LYS A 147 1.93 -17.18 -7.06
CA LYS A 147 3.01 -16.53 -6.32
C LYS A 147 2.69 -15.08 -6.03
N GLU A 148 3.36 -14.56 -5.02
CA GLU A 148 3.46 -13.12 -4.74
C GLU A 148 4.90 -12.68 -4.94
N ILE A 149 5.11 -11.55 -5.62
CA ILE A 149 6.44 -10.98 -5.84
C ILE A 149 6.45 -9.51 -5.52
N SER A 150 7.62 -8.99 -5.15
CA SER A 150 7.87 -7.57 -4.97
C SER A 150 8.97 -7.08 -5.90
N ILE A 151 8.81 -5.87 -6.41
CA ILE A 151 9.85 -5.11 -7.08
C ILE A 151 10.19 -3.89 -6.21
N ILE A 152 11.43 -3.81 -5.77
CA ILE A 152 11.96 -2.61 -5.14
C ILE A 152 12.56 -1.73 -6.21
N ILE A 153 12.17 -0.47 -6.23
CA ILE A 153 12.72 0.56 -7.11
C ILE A 153 13.10 1.79 -6.30
N THR A 154 14.31 2.28 -6.48
CA THR A 154 14.74 3.58 -5.95
C THR A 154 14.79 4.59 -7.08
N ARG A 155 14.02 5.67 -6.96
CA ARG A 155 14.00 6.75 -7.93
C ARG A 155 14.51 8.05 -7.30
N PHE A 156 15.43 8.71 -8.02
CA PHE A 156 16.07 9.96 -7.60
C PHE A 156 15.32 11.18 -8.15
N ASP A 157 15.56 12.35 -7.59
CA ASP A 157 14.97 13.62 -8.02
C ASP A 157 15.35 14.00 -9.47
N ASN A 158 16.56 13.60 -9.93
CA ASN A 158 17.04 13.78 -11.29
C ASN A 158 16.43 12.79 -12.30
N LYS A 159 15.37 12.06 -11.92
CA LYS A 159 14.66 11.05 -12.71
C LYS A 159 15.45 9.78 -13.02
N LYS A 160 16.66 9.61 -12.51
CA LYS A 160 17.35 8.32 -12.53
C LYS A 160 16.65 7.34 -11.59
N TYR A 161 16.77 6.06 -11.87
CA TYR A 161 16.24 5.02 -11.01
C TYR A 161 17.10 3.76 -11.09
N GLU A 162 17.01 2.96 -10.03
CA GLU A 162 17.58 1.63 -9.93
C GLU A 162 16.47 0.65 -9.55
N VAL A 163 16.37 -0.45 -10.30
CA VAL A 163 15.37 -1.50 -10.07
C VAL A 163 16.10 -2.75 -9.61
N TYR A 164 15.72 -3.24 -8.44
CA TYR A 164 16.33 -4.43 -7.87
C TYR A 164 15.75 -5.71 -8.48
N GLU A 165 16.41 -6.84 -8.20
CA GLU A 165 15.90 -8.14 -8.62
C GLU A 165 14.58 -8.46 -7.91
N PRO A 166 13.63 -9.12 -8.64
CA PRO A 166 12.35 -9.49 -8.05
C PRO A 166 12.52 -10.38 -6.82
N ILE A 167 11.67 -10.14 -5.85
CA ILE A 167 11.62 -10.86 -4.60
C ILE A 167 10.36 -11.73 -4.61
N GLU A 168 10.49 -13.02 -4.38
CA GLU A 168 9.36 -13.93 -4.15
C GLU A 168 9.00 -13.91 -2.66
N ASN A 169 7.75 -13.64 -2.33
CA ASN A 169 7.25 -13.51 -0.97
C ASN A 169 6.36 -14.70 -0.61
N LEU A 170 6.63 -15.30 0.52
CA LEU A 170 5.77 -16.33 1.12
C LEU A 170 5.10 -15.76 2.36
N HIS A 171 3.76 -15.71 2.31
CA HIS A 171 2.93 -15.33 3.43
C HIS A 171 2.31 -16.56 4.09
N GLU A 172 2.28 -16.57 5.41
CA GLU A 172 1.55 -17.53 6.23
C GLU A 172 0.71 -16.74 7.24
N ASP A 173 -0.55 -17.10 7.39
CA ASP A 173 -1.50 -16.40 8.26
C ASP A 173 -1.53 -14.88 7.99
N GLN A 174 -1.44 -14.48 6.72
CA GLN A 174 -1.43 -13.09 6.24
C GLN A 174 -0.21 -12.27 6.70
N MET A 175 0.83 -12.91 7.19
CA MET A 175 2.09 -12.28 7.57
C MET A 175 3.21 -12.78 6.65
N LEU A 176 4.08 -11.86 6.21
CA LEU A 176 5.28 -12.22 5.47
C LEU A 176 6.23 -13.05 6.35
N LYS A 177 6.55 -14.27 5.91
CA LYS A 177 7.45 -15.19 6.62
C LYS A 177 8.82 -15.30 5.95
N HIS A 178 8.83 -15.40 4.63
CA HIS A 178 10.06 -15.57 3.88
C HIS A 178 10.05 -14.74 2.62
N SER A 179 11.21 -14.18 2.29
CA SER A 179 11.49 -13.52 1.01
C SER A 179 12.69 -14.19 0.36
N LYS A 180 12.55 -14.60 -0.92
CA LYS A 180 13.59 -15.25 -1.71
C LYS A 180 14.01 -14.35 -2.86
N ILE A 181 15.31 -14.14 -3.01
CA ILE A 181 15.90 -13.34 -4.11
C ILE A 181 16.94 -14.21 -4.83
N PRO A 182 16.93 -14.27 -6.16
CA PRO A 182 15.88 -13.78 -7.05
C PRO A 182 14.61 -14.64 -6.99
N ALA A 183 13.47 -14.06 -7.37
CA ALA A 183 12.23 -14.79 -7.55
C ALA A 183 12.35 -15.78 -8.73
N GLU A 184 11.78 -16.98 -8.59
CA GLU A 184 11.70 -17.95 -9.68
C GLU A 184 10.48 -17.67 -10.56
N ILE A 185 10.64 -16.81 -11.56
CA ILE A 185 9.59 -16.34 -12.50
C ILE A 185 10.10 -16.40 -13.93
N SER A 186 9.19 -16.36 -14.91
CA SER A 186 9.55 -16.31 -16.32
C SER A 186 10.10 -14.93 -16.71
N ASP A 187 10.92 -14.86 -17.76
CA ASP A 187 11.46 -13.61 -18.31
C ASP A 187 10.34 -12.60 -18.64
N LYS A 188 9.21 -13.10 -19.15
CA LYS A 188 8.04 -12.28 -19.45
C LYS A 188 7.52 -11.55 -18.18
N ILE A 189 7.39 -12.26 -17.06
CA ILE A 189 6.93 -11.69 -15.80
C ILE A 189 7.98 -10.75 -15.22
N LEU A 190 9.27 -11.12 -15.33
CA LEU A 190 10.38 -10.29 -14.92
C LEU A 190 10.35 -8.92 -15.59
N ASP A 191 10.30 -8.91 -16.93
CA ASP A 191 10.30 -7.68 -17.72
C ASP A 191 9.04 -6.83 -17.44
N GLN A 192 7.89 -7.49 -17.36
CA GLN A 192 6.62 -6.83 -17.11
C GLN A 192 6.57 -6.19 -15.72
N SER A 193 6.98 -6.90 -14.68
CA SER A 193 6.97 -6.38 -13.30
C SER A 193 7.93 -5.21 -13.13
N LYS A 194 9.15 -5.30 -13.68
CA LYS A 194 10.13 -4.20 -13.66
C LYS A 194 9.60 -2.97 -14.43
N SER A 195 9.01 -3.18 -15.61
CA SER A 195 8.42 -2.10 -16.42
C SER A 195 7.26 -1.40 -15.70
N TRP A 196 6.36 -2.17 -15.07
CA TRP A 196 5.23 -1.61 -14.36
C TRP A 196 5.65 -0.88 -13.08
N ALA A 197 6.60 -1.41 -12.32
CA ALA A 197 7.15 -0.72 -11.15
C ALA A 197 7.80 0.62 -11.54
N THR A 198 8.53 0.64 -12.68
CA THR A 198 9.12 1.86 -13.22
C THR A 198 8.05 2.88 -13.60
N LEU A 199 7.03 2.46 -14.35
CA LEU A 199 5.92 3.33 -14.77
C LEU A 199 5.18 3.93 -13.56
N ILE A 200 4.90 3.12 -12.53
CA ILE A 200 4.27 3.58 -11.28
C ILE A 200 5.14 4.66 -10.60
N ALA A 201 6.44 4.39 -10.44
CA ALA A 201 7.35 5.33 -9.80
C ALA A 201 7.50 6.65 -10.60
N GLU A 202 7.47 6.59 -11.93
CA GLU A 202 7.54 7.75 -12.80
C GLU A 202 6.27 8.61 -12.73
N GLU A 203 5.10 7.99 -12.82
CA GLU A 203 3.81 8.70 -12.79
C GLU A 203 3.53 9.33 -11.42
N LEU A 204 3.93 8.66 -10.33
CA LEU A 204 3.92 9.24 -8.99
C LEU A 204 4.96 10.36 -8.82
N LYS A 205 5.94 10.48 -9.72
CA LYS A 205 7.14 11.31 -9.52
C LYS A 205 7.77 11.03 -8.15
N TYR A 206 7.82 9.72 -7.84
CA TYR A 206 8.31 9.24 -6.56
C TYR A 206 9.80 9.63 -6.38
N VAL A 207 10.16 10.11 -5.22
CA VAL A 207 11.56 10.32 -4.83
C VAL A 207 11.80 9.52 -3.56
N GLY A 208 12.69 8.54 -3.65
CA GLY A 208 12.97 7.58 -2.59
C GLY A 208 12.85 6.15 -3.07
N THR A 209 12.69 5.23 -2.13
CA THR A 209 12.55 3.79 -2.37
C THR A 209 11.08 3.39 -2.27
N LEU A 210 10.57 2.73 -3.31
CA LEU A 210 9.22 2.21 -3.41
C LEU A 210 9.28 0.70 -3.58
N CYS A 211 8.43 -0.01 -2.86
CA CYS A 211 8.14 -1.42 -3.08
C CYS A 211 6.79 -1.55 -3.79
N VAL A 212 6.75 -2.28 -4.89
CA VAL A 212 5.52 -2.61 -5.61
C VAL A 212 5.30 -4.10 -5.55
N GLU A 213 4.18 -4.52 -4.96
CA GLU A 213 3.79 -5.91 -4.83
C GLU A 213 2.90 -6.34 -5.98
N PHE A 214 3.17 -7.54 -6.50
CA PHE A 214 2.43 -8.12 -7.61
C PHE A 214 1.96 -9.53 -7.28
N PHE A 215 0.77 -9.85 -7.78
CA PHE A 215 0.22 -11.19 -7.75
C PHE A 215 0.44 -11.87 -9.10
N ILE A 216 0.95 -13.09 -9.08
CA ILE A 216 1.00 -13.97 -10.24
C ILE A 216 -0.09 -15.01 -10.09
N ASP A 217 -1.06 -15.01 -11.02
CA ASP A 217 -2.14 -15.98 -11.02
C ASP A 217 -1.70 -17.37 -11.53
N LYS A 218 -2.59 -18.37 -11.44
CA LYS A 218 -2.32 -19.74 -11.91
C LYS A 218 -2.12 -19.84 -13.44
N ASN A 219 -2.47 -18.80 -14.20
CA ASN A 219 -2.30 -18.73 -15.65
C ASN A 219 -1.06 -17.96 -16.08
N GLU A 220 -0.13 -17.68 -15.15
CA GLU A 220 1.08 -16.88 -15.39
C GLU A 220 0.77 -15.45 -15.85
N ASN A 221 -0.30 -14.83 -15.34
CA ASN A 221 -0.58 -13.42 -15.54
C ASN A 221 -0.17 -12.63 -14.30
N LEU A 222 0.40 -11.45 -14.55
CA LEU A 222 0.71 -10.46 -13.55
C LEU A 222 -0.48 -9.51 -13.42
#